data_79bc7e1166ccb475bd0b2615e1dc8552
#
_entry.id   79bc7e1166ccb475bd0b2615e1dc8552
#
_cell.length_a   1.000
_cell.length_b   1.000
_cell.length_c   1.000
_cell.angle_alpha   90.00
_cell.angle_beta   90.00
_cell.angle_gamma   90.00
#
_symmetry.space_group_name_H-M   'P 1'
#
loop_
_entity.id
_entity.type
_entity.pdbx_description
1 polymer ?
#
loop_
_entity_poly.entity_id
_entity_poly.type
_entity_poly.pdbx_seq_one_letter_code
_entity_poly.pdbx_strand_id
1 'polypeptide(L)'
;MTCPHCARELRQKERTGNVCSYCGRAYALDPKTNPLRLHDLRVRRVVGKLTQEGRITITPGQLWYALSRRQLAKSEVASGCVLPALFAGLVTGVIGMGGDLLFLRVVSGALVLLTTGLVLMRLAGVGKGTLPQSREAFRTGPLAEWEKRYGTLPPGMVDDRRFPRSAQPAAAGSRAVLLCPDPSVAAFLAAGGLPARYGVVLAEEVRKIPALCPEGPVIVLHDADARGHLLVREARETLPGRPVIDAGLALRSVDGMAWAVPYRDRRDKPDSATMARLGSDDGGGVGVGVGSGDGGRRERGLTPKELKRLADGWRFPLVGVPPARLLAVVTRIVERTTAAVDPEHRRAASVGFMTWPPAQGPAPAGER
;
A
#
# COMPACT_ATOMS: atom_id res chain seq x y z
N MET A 1 -24.26 10.71 11.92
CA MET A 1 -23.70 9.36 11.64
C MET A 1 -24.76 8.33 11.95
N THR A 2 -24.76 7.20 11.26
CA THR A 2 -25.75 6.14 11.50
C THR A 2 -25.27 5.21 12.62
N CYS A 3 -26.14 4.86 13.56
CA CYS A 3 -25.84 3.91 14.64
C CYS A 3 -25.60 2.50 14.06
N PRO A 4 -24.52 1.80 14.48
CA PRO A 4 -24.22 0.45 13.97
C PRO A 4 -25.16 -0.64 14.49
N HIS A 5 -26.04 -0.33 15.47
CA HIS A 5 -26.93 -1.28 16.12
C HIS A 5 -28.41 -1.12 15.74
N CYS A 6 -28.91 0.13 15.69
CA CYS A 6 -30.33 0.39 15.40
C CYS A 6 -30.56 1.17 14.08
N ALA A 7 -29.51 1.43 13.31
CA ALA A 7 -29.54 2.13 12.03
C ALA A 7 -30.11 3.56 12.04
N ARG A 8 -30.43 4.14 13.19
CA ARG A 8 -30.90 5.54 13.29
C ARG A 8 -29.76 6.51 13.05
N GLU A 9 -30.05 7.65 12.44
CA GLU A 9 -29.11 8.75 12.31
C GLU A 9 -28.94 9.45 13.65
N LEU A 10 -27.67 9.66 14.05
CA LEU A 10 -27.29 10.29 15.31
C LEU A 10 -26.65 11.66 15.06
N ARG A 11 -27.19 12.68 15.70
CA ARG A 11 -26.55 13.98 15.85
C ARG A 11 -25.40 13.89 16.87
N GLN A 12 -24.55 14.88 16.96
CA GLN A 12 -23.38 14.84 17.86
C GLN A 12 -23.78 14.70 19.33
N LYS A 13 -24.78 15.46 19.78
CA LYS A 13 -25.27 15.42 21.15
C LYS A 13 -25.98 14.11 21.54
N GLU A 14 -26.39 13.31 20.55
CA GLU A 14 -27.09 12.02 20.73
C GLU A 14 -26.14 10.82 20.81
N ARG A 15 -24.82 11.08 20.85
CA ARG A 15 -23.76 10.05 20.81
C ARG A 15 -22.59 10.35 21.76
N THR A 16 -22.89 11.01 22.87
CA THR A 16 -21.92 11.31 23.91
C THR A 16 -21.34 10.02 24.50
N GLY A 17 -20.02 9.94 24.66
CA GLY A 17 -19.35 8.74 25.20
C GLY A 17 -19.42 7.51 24.30
N ASN A 18 -19.61 7.68 23.00
CA ASN A 18 -19.77 6.58 22.04
C ASN A 18 -20.96 5.66 22.35
N VAL A 19 -22.05 6.21 22.94
CA VAL A 19 -23.29 5.51 23.25
C VAL A 19 -24.43 6.09 22.42
N CYS A 20 -25.26 5.23 21.84
CA CYS A 20 -26.43 5.65 21.11
C CYS A 20 -27.55 6.05 22.07
N SER A 21 -28.05 7.29 22.00
CA SER A 21 -29.15 7.77 22.86
C SER A 21 -30.47 7.03 22.64
N TYR A 22 -30.66 6.38 21.50
CA TYR A 22 -31.92 5.66 21.17
C TYR A 22 -31.93 4.20 21.64
N CYS A 23 -30.83 3.47 21.41
CA CYS A 23 -30.79 2.05 21.74
C CYS A 23 -29.90 1.70 22.95
N GLY A 24 -29.23 2.71 23.55
CA GLY A 24 -28.37 2.53 24.71
C GLY A 24 -27.06 1.74 24.44
N ARG A 25 -26.87 1.23 23.21
CA ARG A 25 -25.70 0.43 22.89
C ARG A 25 -24.51 1.31 22.54
N ALA A 26 -23.36 0.96 23.08
CA ALA A 26 -22.12 1.64 22.77
C ALA A 26 -21.47 1.05 21.50
N TYR A 27 -20.70 1.86 20.80
CA TYR A 27 -19.95 1.53 19.58
C TYR A 27 -18.48 1.96 19.76
N ALA A 28 -17.60 1.51 18.86
CA ALA A 28 -16.14 1.73 19.02
C ALA A 28 -15.69 3.11 18.57
N LEU A 29 -16.13 3.58 17.41
CA LEU A 29 -15.52 4.71 16.71
C LEU A 29 -16.49 5.87 16.46
N ASP A 30 -16.10 7.08 16.89
CA ASP A 30 -16.80 8.32 16.52
C ASP A 30 -16.01 9.08 15.44
N PRO A 31 -16.66 9.50 14.33
CA PRO A 31 -15.99 10.18 13.23
C PRO A 31 -15.48 11.60 13.57
N LYS A 32 -15.85 12.17 14.71
CA LYS A 32 -15.34 13.47 15.16
C LYS A 32 -14.06 13.38 15.97
N THR A 33 -13.92 12.32 16.76
CA THR A 33 -12.74 12.11 17.61
C THR A 33 -11.61 11.36 16.89
N ASN A 34 -11.92 10.77 15.73
CA ASN A 34 -10.97 9.96 14.98
C ASN A 34 -10.36 10.73 13.79
N PRO A 35 -9.01 10.78 13.63
CA PRO A 35 -8.36 11.48 12.52
C PRO A 35 -8.80 11.00 11.14
N LEU A 36 -9.09 9.71 10.99
CA LEU A 36 -9.57 9.11 9.75
C LEU A 36 -11.10 9.26 9.55
N ARG A 37 -11.79 9.96 10.47
CA ARG A 37 -13.25 10.12 10.49
C ARG A 37 -13.99 8.80 10.34
N LEU A 38 -13.55 7.80 11.10
CA LEU A 38 -14.09 6.45 11.07
C LEU A 38 -15.33 6.35 11.96
N HIS A 39 -16.23 5.47 11.55
CA HIS A 39 -17.32 4.92 12.35
C HIS A 39 -17.47 3.44 12.01
N ASP A 40 -18.04 2.67 12.90
CA ASP A 40 -18.08 1.20 12.84
C ASP A 40 -18.62 0.65 11.52
N LEU A 41 -19.71 1.22 11.01
CA LEU A 41 -20.30 0.78 9.72
C LEU A 41 -19.34 1.00 8.54
N ARG A 42 -18.51 2.07 8.58
CA ARG A 42 -17.50 2.29 7.53
C ARG A 42 -16.42 1.23 7.60
N VAL A 43 -15.96 0.90 8.81
CA VAL A 43 -14.95 -0.16 9.01
C VAL A 43 -15.49 -1.49 8.51
N ARG A 44 -16.69 -1.91 8.97
CA ARG A 44 -17.35 -3.16 8.53
C ARG A 44 -17.49 -3.23 7.01
N ARG A 45 -17.96 -2.15 6.38
CA ARG A 45 -18.12 -2.08 4.92
C ARG A 45 -16.79 -2.22 4.17
N VAL A 46 -15.72 -1.58 4.66
CA VAL A 46 -14.40 -1.67 4.03
C VAL A 46 -13.80 -3.05 4.22
N VAL A 47 -13.91 -3.62 5.42
CA VAL A 47 -13.49 -5.00 5.69
C VAL A 47 -14.22 -5.98 4.78
N GLY A 48 -15.57 -5.94 4.69
CA GLY A 48 -16.34 -6.81 3.80
C GLY A 48 -15.85 -6.74 2.35
N LYS A 49 -15.61 -5.52 1.84
CA LYS A 49 -15.08 -5.34 0.48
C LYS A 49 -13.67 -5.92 0.31
N LEU A 50 -12.77 -5.72 1.27
CA LEU A 50 -11.40 -6.21 1.19
C LEU A 50 -11.32 -7.73 1.33
N THR A 51 -12.17 -8.31 2.19
CA THR A 51 -12.25 -9.76 2.40
C THR A 51 -13.07 -10.48 1.32
N GLN A 52 -13.66 -9.73 0.36
CA GLN A 52 -14.61 -10.30 -0.61
C GLN A 52 -15.73 -11.10 0.10
N GLU A 53 -16.36 -10.46 1.07
CA GLU A 53 -17.42 -11.05 1.90
C GLU A 53 -16.96 -12.32 2.64
N GLY A 54 -15.70 -12.31 3.13
CA GLY A 54 -15.14 -13.40 3.95
C GLY A 54 -14.39 -14.49 3.17
N ARG A 55 -14.24 -14.36 1.84
CA ARG A 55 -13.49 -15.35 1.02
C ARG A 55 -11.98 -15.32 1.26
N ILE A 56 -11.46 -14.17 1.62
CA ILE A 56 -10.04 -13.98 1.94
C ILE A 56 -9.91 -13.27 3.28
N THR A 57 -8.84 -13.56 3.99
CA THR A 57 -8.48 -12.83 5.21
C THR A 57 -7.69 -11.57 4.86
N ILE A 58 -7.68 -10.59 5.75
CA ILE A 58 -6.87 -9.37 5.62
C ILE A 58 -6.15 -9.06 6.92
N THR A 59 -5.22 -8.12 6.89
CA THR A 59 -4.46 -7.67 8.06
C THR A 59 -4.76 -6.22 8.42
N PRO A 60 -4.42 -5.80 9.65
CA PRO A 60 -4.55 -4.40 10.09
C PRO A 60 -3.87 -3.39 9.16
N GLY A 61 -2.71 -3.74 8.59
CA GLY A 61 -2.00 -2.88 7.64
C GLY A 61 -2.79 -2.63 6.36
N GLN A 62 -3.42 -3.66 5.79
CA GLN A 62 -4.26 -3.53 4.60
C GLN A 62 -5.51 -2.68 4.87
N LEU A 63 -6.16 -2.88 6.03
CA LEU A 63 -7.31 -2.07 6.44
C LEU A 63 -6.90 -0.61 6.64
N TRP A 64 -5.79 -0.34 7.35
CA TRP A 64 -5.27 1.01 7.55
C TRP A 64 -5.06 1.76 6.24
N TYR A 65 -4.39 1.15 5.27
CA TYR A 65 -4.14 1.78 4.00
C TYR A 65 -5.44 2.07 3.24
N ALA A 66 -6.37 1.12 3.18
CA ALA A 66 -7.65 1.27 2.50
C ALA A 66 -8.51 2.41 3.11
N LEU A 67 -8.47 2.57 4.43
CA LEU A 67 -9.18 3.66 5.13
C LEU A 67 -8.50 5.01 4.95
N SER A 68 -7.16 5.06 4.88
CA SER A 68 -6.35 6.26 4.70
C SER A 68 -6.33 6.78 3.27
N ARG A 69 -6.51 5.90 2.27
CA ARG A 69 -6.36 6.20 0.84
C ARG A 69 -7.11 7.44 0.37
N ARG A 70 -8.35 7.65 0.83
CA ARG A 70 -9.14 8.84 0.44
C ARG A 70 -8.53 10.15 0.93
N GLN A 71 -7.88 10.12 2.08
CA GLN A 71 -7.23 11.31 2.64
C GLN A 71 -5.87 11.54 2.00
N LEU A 72 -5.12 10.48 1.71
CA LEU A 72 -3.86 10.54 0.97
C LEU A 72 -4.03 11.18 -0.42
N ALA A 73 -5.15 10.92 -1.08
CA ALA A 73 -5.46 11.50 -2.39
C ALA A 73 -5.85 12.99 -2.34
N LYS A 74 -6.14 13.53 -1.15
CA LYS A 74 -6.50 14.95 -0.98
C LYS A 74 -5.26 15.80 -0.75
N SER A 75 -5.27 17.01 -1.32
CA SER A 75 -4.26 18.02 -0.93
C SER A 75 -4.57 18.54 0.47
N GLU A 76 -3.54 18.77 1.28
CA GLU A 76 -3.65 19.44 2.59
C GLU A 76 -4.03 20.92 2.47
N VAL A 77 -3.87 21.51 1.29
CA VAL A 77 -4.28 22.91 1.07
C VAL A 77 -5.79 23.01 1.29
N ALA A 78 -6.15 23.75 2.34
CA ALA A 78 -7.52 23.88 2.83
C ALA A 78 -8.49 24.39 1.77
N SER A 79 -9.35 23.51 1.26
CA SER A 79 -10.36 23.86 0.25
C SER A 79 -11.42 24.79 0.81
N GLY A 80 -11.67 24.72 2.11
CA GLY A 80 -12.75 25.48 2.77
C GLY A 80 -12.48 26.97 2.91
N CYS A 81 -11.21 27.39 2.88
CA CYS A 81 -10.85 28.79 3.05
C CYS A 81 -10.65 29.55 1.73
N VAL A 82 -10.45 28.85 0.62
CA VAL A 82 -10.15 29.46 -0.68
C VAL A 82 -11.37 30.22 -1.24
N LEU A 83 -12.53 29.60 -1.21
CA LEU A 83 -13.75 30.18 -1.75
C LEU A 83 -14.23 31.38 -0.93
N PRO A 84 -14.32 31.33 0.42
CA PRO A 84 -14.65 32.49 1.24
C PRO A 84 -13.63 33.63 1.10
N ALA A 85 -12.34 33.29 1.02
CA ALA A 85 -11.28 34.30 0.88
C ALA A 85 -11.31 34.98 -0.48
N LEU A 86 -11.58 34.24 -1.57
CA LEU A 86 -11.82 34.84 -2.90
C LEU A 86 -13.04 35.76 -2.88
N PHE A 87 -14.14 35.31 -2.29
CA PHE A 87 -15.36 36.12 -2.19
C PHE A 87 -15.13 37.40 -1.36
N ALA A 88 -14.48 37.26 -0.18
CA ALA A 88 -14.11 38.42 0.63
C ALA A 88 -13.18 39.38 -0.11
N GLY A 89 -12.19 38.89 -0.87
CA GLY A 89 -11.29 39.71 -1.69
C GLY A 89 -12.01 40.46 -2.79
N LEU A 90 -12.99 39.80 -3.42
CA LEU A 90 -13.80 40.41 -4.47
C LEU A 90 -14.72 41.51 -3.90
N VAL A 91 -15.40 41.25 -2.79
CA VAL A 91 -16.27 42.19 -2.11
C VAL A 91 -15.49 43.42 -1.62
N THR A 92 -14.35 43.20 -0.92
CA THR A 92 -13.51 44.31 -0.45
C THR A 92 -12.89 45.11 -1.59
N GLY A 93 -12.58 44.44 -2.73
CA GLY A 93 -12.12 45.10 -3.95
C GLY A 93 -13.15 46.01 -4.57
N VAL A 94 -14.41 45.57 -4.71
CA VAL A 94 -15.53 46.35 -5.26
C VAL A 94 -15.81 47.56 -4.36
N ILE A 95 -15.85 47.37 -3.03
CA ILE A 95 -16.08 48.48 -2.08
C ILE A 95 -14.90 49.47 -2.13
N GLY A 96 -13.66 48.99 -2.22
CA GLY A 96 -12.47 49.86 -2.32
C GLY A 96 -12.34 50.63 -3.63
N MET A 97 -12.99 50.18 -4.72
CA MET A 97 -13.04 50.93 -5.99
C MET A 97 -14.05 52.09 -5.97
N GLY A 98 -15.14 51.97 -5.17
CA GLY A 98 -16.17 52.97 -5.05
C GLY A 98 -15.87 54.09 -4.04
N GLY A 99 -14.80 54.04 -3.28
CA GLY A 99 -14.37 55.04 -2.28
C GLY A 99 -12.85 55.20 -2.24
N ASP A 100 -12.37 56.33 -1.74
CA ASP A 100 -10.94 56.64 -1.58
C ASP A 100 -10.25 55.86 -0.42
N LEU A 101 -10.64 54.62 -0.19
CA LEU A 101 -10.15 53.79 0.87
C LEU A 101 -8.94 52.96 0.38
N LEU A 102 -7.76 53.58 0.31
CA LEU A 102 -6.49 52.94 -0.09
C LEU A 102 -6.23 51.65 0.70
N PHE A 103 -6.56 51.63 1.99
CA PHE A 103 -6.43 50.47 2.86
C PHE A 103 -7.22 49.27 2.35
N LEU A 104 -8.47 49.46 1.92
CA LEU A 104 -9.31 48.36 1.38
C LEU A 104 -8.77 47.82 0.08
N ARG A 105 -8.17 48.63 -0.78
CA ARG A 105 -7.54 48.20 -2.05
C ARG A 105 -6.31 47.31 -1.75
N VAL A 106 -5.48 47.72 -0.80
CA VAL A 106 -4.29 46.95 -0.40
C VAL A 106 -4.69 45.63 0.21
N VAL A 107 -5.68 45.61 1.12
CA VAL A 107 -6.18 44.37 1.73
C VAL A 107 -6.78 43.44 0.69
N SER A 108 -7.58 43.95 -0.23
CA SER A 108 -8.14 43.15 -1.32
C SER A 108 -7.05 42.53 -2.20
N GLY A 109 -6.07 43.34 -2.62
CA GLY A 109 -4.94 42.87 -3.43
C GLY A 109 -4.15 41.74 -2.72
N ALA A 110 -3.85 41.94 -1.43
CA ALA A 110 -3.17 40.91 -0.62
C ALA A 110 -4.01 39.64 -0.52
N LEU A 111 -5.31 39.71 -0.34
CA LEU A 111 -6.21 38.58 -0.23
C LEU A 111 -6.33 37.81 -1.56
N VAL A 112 -6.36 38.49 -2.69
CA VAL A 112 -6.36 37.90 -4.03
C VAL A 112 -5.03 37.19 -4.31
N LEU A 113 -3.89 37.82 -3.98
CA LEU A 113 -2.58 37.19 -4.11
C LEU A 113 -2.44 35.92 -3.25
N LEU A 114 -2.88 36.00 -2.00
CA LEU A 114 -2.86 34.84 -1.09
C LEU A 114 -3.71 33.70 -1.63
N THR A 115 -4.94 33.97 -2.05
CA THR A 115 -5.85 32.95 -2.59
C THR A 115 -5.34 32.35 -3.89
N THR A 116 -4.79 33.17 -4.78
CA THR A 116 -4.14 32.69 -6.02
C THR A 116 -2.96 31.78 -5.71
N GLY A 117 -2.11 32.18 -4.76
CA GLY A 117 -1.01 31.35 -4.28
C GLY A 117 -1.48 30.01 -3.72
N LEU A 118 -2.52 30.00 -2.90
CA LEU A 118 -3.11 28.78 -2.36
C LEU A 118 -3.71 27.88 -3.45
N VAL A 119 -4.36 28.46 -4.46
CA VAL A 119 -4.88 27.71 -5.63
C VAL A 119 -3.74 27.10 -6.43
N LEU A 120 -2.70 27.86 -6.72
CA LEU A 120 -1.51 27.36 -7.43
C LEU A 120 -0.81 26.25 -6.66
N MET A 121 -0.61 26.39 -5.35
CA MET A 121 -0.06 25.34 -4.49
C MET A 121 -0.91 24.06 -4.51
N ARG A 122 -2.24 24.21 -4.53
CA ARG A 122 -3.17 23.09 -4.62
C ARG A 122 -3.09 22.39 -5.98
N LEU A 123 -3.04 23.15 -7.08
CA LEU A 123 -2.87 22.62 -8.44
C LEU A 123 -1.52 21.92 -8.57
N ALA A 124 -0.47 22.47 -7.99
CA ALA A 124 0.85 21.84 -7.90
C ALA A 124 0.88 20.59 -7.01
N GLY A 125 -0.22 20.25 -6.34
CA GLY A 125 -0.35 19.06 -5.52
C GLY A 125 0.42 19.15 -4.20
N VAL A 126 0.70 20.32 -3.69
CA VAL A 126 1.34 20.52 -2.39
C VAL A 126 0.46 19.91 -1.30
N GLY A 127 1.09 19.11 -0.41
CA GLY A 127 0.39 18.39 0.66
C GLY A 127 -0.35 17.12 0.24
N LYS A 128 -0.29 16.71 -1.04
CA LYS A 128 -0.74 15.37 -1.43
C LYS A 128 0.20 14.31 -0.87
N GLY A 129 -0.37 13.15 -0.53
CA GLY A 129 0.40 12.01 -0.03
C GLY A 129 0.79 12.11 1.44
N THR A 130 0.26 13.07 2.20
CA THR A 130 0.51 13.15 3.64
C THR A 130 -0.37 12.15 4.38
N LEU A 131 0.23 11.37 5.27
CA LEU A 131 -0.46 10.40 6.11
C LEU A 131 -1.16 11.14 7.27
N PRO A 132 -2.49 11.02 7.39
CA PRO A 132 -3.23 11.61 8.53
C PRO A 132 -2.91 10.88 9.84
N GLN A 133 -2.55 9.60 9.74
CA GLN A 133 -2.24 8.75 10.87
C GLN A 133 -1.28 7.63 10.41
N SER A 134 -0.22 7.39 11.20
CA SER A 134 0.69 6.26 10.94
C SER A 134 -0.03 4.91 11.15
N ARG A 135 0.54 3.85 10.59
CA ARG A 135 0.03 2.48 10.76
C ARG A 135 0.00 2.07 12.24
N GLU A 136 1.03 2.42 13.00
CA GLU A 136 1.10 2.12 14.42
C GLU A 136 0.06 2.93 15.22
N ALA A 137 -0.10 4.22 14.93
CA ALA A 137 -1.13 5.03 15.58
C ALA A 137 -2.56 4.56 15.24
N PHE A 138 -2.80 4.05 14.02
CA PHE A 138 -4.08 3.41 13.68
C PHE A 138 -4.33 2.15 14.52
N ARG A 139 -3.30 1.36 14.74
CA ARG A 139 -3.40 0.11 15.50
C ARG A 139 -3.64 0.36 16.99
N THR A 140 -2.86 1.28 17.60
CA THR A 140 -2.96 1.61 19.03
C THR A 140 -4.15 2.50 19.37
N GLY A 141 -4.72 3.20 18.41
CA GLY A 141 -5.91 4.03 18.54
C GLY A 141 -7.17 3.33 18.04
N PRO A 142 -7.63 3.60 16.81
CA PRO A 142 -8.92 3.13 16.32
C PRO A 142 -9.14 1.62 16.41
N LEU A 143 -8.11 0.82 16.11
CA LEU A 143 -8.23 -0.63 16.13
C LEU A 143 -8.26 -1.16 17.57
N ALA A 144 -7.47 -0.59 18.48
CA ALA A 144 -7.52 -0.93 19.91
C ALA A 144 -8.87 -0.57 20.54
N GLU A 145 -9.46 0.60 20.18
CA GLU A 145 -10.82 0.97 20.60
C GLU A 145 -11.88 -0.03 20.10
N TRP A 146 -11.69 -0.54 18.87
CA TRP A 146 -12.53 -1.58 18.32
C TRP A 146 -12.41 -2.87 19.13
N GLU A 147 -11.19 -3.36 19.37
CA GLU A 147 -10.93 -4.58 20.17
C GLU A 147 -11.44 -4.45 21.59
N LYS A 148 -11.23 -3.31 22.25
CA LYS A 148 -11.76 -3.02 23.58
C LYS A 148 -13.29 -3.10 23.62
N ARG A 149 -13.96 -2.68 22.53
CA ARG A 149 -15.42 -2.66 22.47
C ARG A 149 -16.05 -3.99 22.11
N TYR A 150 -15.45 -4.72 21.15
CA TYR A 150 -16.03 -5.94 20.58
C TYR A 150 -15.29 -7.22 20.98
N GLY A 151 -14.19 -7.12 21.73
CA GLY A 151 -13.40 -8.27 22.20
C GLY A 151 -12.49 -8.90 21.13
N THR A 152 -12.73 -8.61 19.85
CA THR A 152 -12.00 -9.18 18.71
C THR A 152 -11.75 -8.15 17.63
N LEU A 153 -10.82 -8.44 16.74
CA LEU A 153 -10.66 -7.70 15.48
C LEU A 153 -11.94 -7.79 14.63
N PRO A 154 -12.13 -6.87 13.67
CA PRO A 154 -13.21 -7.01 12.68
C PRO A 154 -13.18 -8.38 12.00
N PRO A 155 -14.36 -9.02 11.77
CA PRO A 155 -14.43 -10.35 11.16
C PRO A 155 -13.67 -10.44 9.83
N GLY A 156 -12.93 -11.53 9.62
CA GLY A 156 -12.11 -11.74 8.43
C GLY A 156 -10.73 -11.10 8.50
N MET A 157 -10.31 -10.61 9.66
CA MET A 157 -8.96 -10.09 9.89
C MET A 157 -8.10 -11.06 10.68
N VAL A 158 -6.81 -11.11 10.31
CA VAL A 158 -5.76 -11.83 11.03
C VAL A 158 -4.87 -10.81 11.73
N ASP A 159 -4.57 -11.06 13.01
CA ASP A 159 -3.66 -10.22 13.78
C ASP A 159 -2.20 -10.52 13.38
N ASP A 160 -1.56 -9.58 12.71
CA ASP A 160 -0.18 -9.69 12.25
C ASP A 160 0.87 -9.65 13.39
N ARG A 161 0.49 -9.27 14.62
CA ARG A 161 1.36 -9.36 15.81
C ARG A 161 1.33 -10.73 16.46
N ARG A 162 0.16 -11.36 16.47
CA ARG A 162 -0.06 -12.68 17.08
C ARG A 162 0.22 -13.82 16.12
N PHE A 163 0.44 -13.49 14.85
CA PHE A 163 0.73 -14.50 13.85
C PHE A 163 2.12 -15.10 14.11
N PRO A 164 2.25 -16.43 14.31
CA PRO A 164 3.52 -17.05 14.63
C PRO A 164 4.47 -16.92 13.44
N ARG A 165 5.42 -16.01 13.54
CA ARG A 165 6.43 -15.74 12.51
C ARG A 165 7.47 -16.86 12.41
N SER A 166 7.70 -17.54 13.54
CA SER A 166 8.71 -18.59 13.69
C SER A 166 8.16 -20.02 13.59
N ALA A 167 6.84 -20.18 13.47
CA ALA A 167 6.19 -21.50 13.55
C ALA A 167 6.03 -22.19 12.18
N GLN A 168 6.73 -21.73 11.16
CA GLN A 168 6.90 -22.56 9.97
C GLN A 168 8.16 -23.39 10.19
N PRO A 169 8.02 -24.69 10.53
CA PRO A 169 9.19 -25.56 10.46
C PRO A 169 9.76 -25.39 9.05
N ALA A 170 11.10 -25.28 8.98
CA ALA A 170 11.79 -25.55 7.73
C ALA A 170 11.31 -26.95 7.32
N ALA A 171 10.27 -27.01 6.51
CA ALA A 171 9.76 -28.29 6.05
C ALA A 171 10.91 -28.90 5.27
N ALA A 172 11.34 -30.07 5.70
CA ALA A 172 12.29 -30.88 4.93
C ALA A 172 11.72 -30.93 3.50
N GLY A 173 12.40 -30.28 2.53
CA GLY A 173 11.92 -30.15 1.17
C GLY A 173 11.36 -28.78 0.78
N SER A 174 11.64 -27.70 1.52
CA SER A 174 11.30 -26.34 1.08
C SER A 174 11.93 -26.01 -0.28
N ARG A 175 11.10 -25.62 -1.25
CA ARG A 175 11.51 -25.42 -2.65
C ARG A 175 12.00 -24.00 -2.96
N ALA A 176 11.59 -23.02 -2.16
CA ALA A 176 11.96 -21.61 -2.32
C ALA A 176 11.75 -20.85 -1.02
N VAL A 177 12.36 -19.66 -0.94
CA VAL A 177 12.16 -18.71 0.15
C VAL A 177 11.41 -17.48 -0.37
N LEU A 178 10.44 -17.03 0.39
CA LEU A 178 9.76 -15.76 0.15
C LEU A 178 10.20 -14.76 1.23
N LEU A 179 11.12 -13.88 0.87
CA LEU A 179 11.61 -12.81 1.73
C LEU A 179 10.59 -11.67 1.75
N CYS A 180 9.97 -11.43 2.90
CA CYS A 180 8.96 -10.39 3.08
C CYS A 180 9.16 -9.70 4.43
N PRO A 181 9.80 -8.51 4.47
CA PRO A 181 10.05 -7.78 5.72
C PRO A 181 8.78 -7.22 6.37
N ASP A 182 7.72 -6.96 5.58
CA ASP A 182 6.47 -6.44 6.13
C ASP A 182 5.68 -7.55 6.85
N PRO A 183 5.54 -7.47 8.18
CA PRO A 183 4.86 -8.51 8.96
C PRO A 183 3.38 -8.66 8.63
N SER A 184 2.70 -7.60 8.18
CA SER A 184 1.31 -7.71 7.74
C SER A 184 1.17 -8.46 6.43
N VAL A 185 2.10 -8.24 5.49
CA VAL A 185 2.10 -8.97 4.20
C VAL A 185 2.44 -10.44 4.46
N ALA A 186 3.45 -10.70 5.28
CA ALA A 186 3.82 -12.07 5.65
C ALA A 186 2.66 -12.82 6.33
N ALA A 187 2.01 -12.21 7.32
CA ALA A 187 0.83 -12.78 7.99
C ALA A 187 -0.35 -13.00 7.02
N PHE A 188 -0.58 -12.07 6.10
CA PHE A 188 -1.60 -12.20 5.06
C PHE A 188 -1.36 -13.41 4.15
N LEU A 189 -0.14 -13.56 3.63
CA LEU A 189 0.22 -14.67 2.73
C LEU A 189 0.19 -16.03 3.43
N ALA A 190 0.63 -16.07 4.68
CA ALA A 190 0.59 -17.27 5.49
C ALA A 190 -0.84 -17.68 5.86
N ALA A 191 -1.70 -16.73 6.25
CA ALA A 191 -3.11 -16.98 6.51
C ALA A 191 -3.87 -17.45 5.24
N GLY A 192 -3.40 -16.99 4.06
CA GLY A 192 -3.86 -17.49 2.76
C GLY A 192 -3.36 -18.88 2.39
N GLY A 193 -2.58 -19.55 3.27
CA GLY A 193 -2.07 -20.91 3.07
C GLY A 193 -0.97 -21.03 2.01
N LEU A 194 -0.43 -19.92 1.50
CA LEU A 194 0.53 -19.92 0.41
C LEU A 194 1.81 -20.72 0.76
N PRO A 195 2.44 -20.57 1.94
CA PRO A 195 3.63 -21.33 2.29
C PRO A 195 3.42 -22.84 2.28
N ALA A 196 2.36 -23.31 2.92
CA ALA A 196 2.05 -24.73 3.01
C ALA A 196 1.70 -25.34 1.63
N ARG A 197 0.96 -24.58 0.81
CA ARG A 197 0.50 -25.05 -0.51
C ARG A 197 1.63 -25.25 -1.51
N TYR A 198 2.67 -24.40 -1.45
CA TYR A 198 3.74 -24.39 -2.45
C TYR A 198 5.10 -24.83 -1.92
N GLY A 199 5.19 -25.26 -0.66
CA GLY A 199 6.47 -25.63 -0.03
C GLY A 199 7.45 -24.46 0.04
N VAL A 200 6.96 -23.26 0.36
CA VAL A 200 7.77 -22.04 0.43
C VAL A 200 7.91 -21.60 1.88
N VAL A 201 9.11 -21.18 2.28
CA VAL A 201 9.35 -20.63 3.61
C VAL A 201 9.30 -19.10 3.58
N LEU A 202 8.61 -18.50 4.56
CA LEU A 202 8.62 -17.05 4.75
C LEU A 202 9.85 -16.65 5.59
N ALA A 203 10.60 -15.66 5.09
CA ALA A 203 11.71 -15.04 5.81
C ALA A 203 11.44 -13.53 5.94
N GLU A 204 11.80 -12.95 7.08
CA GLU A 204 11.69 -11.49 7.32
C GLU A 204 13.04 -10.80 7.06
N GLU A 205 14.14 -11.51 7.17
CA GLU A 205 15.50 -10.99 7.08
C GLU A 205 16.36 -11.88 6.18
N VAL A 206 17.22 -11.25 5.38
CA VAL A 206 18.15 -11.96 4.47
C VAL A 206 19.04 -12.93 5.23
N ARG A 207 19.56 -12.51 6.38
CA ARG A 207 20.50 -13.30 7.21
C ARG A 207 19.94 -14.62 7.73
N LYS A 208 18.62 -14.70 7.86
CA LYS A 208 17.94 -15.93 8.34
C LYS A 208 17.72 -16.97 7.24
N ILE A 209 17.84 -16.57 5.98
CA ILE A 209 17.53 -17.42 4.82
C ILE A 209 18.37 -18.70 4.78
N PRO A 210 19.70 -18.68 4.96
CA PRO A 210 20.50 -19.92 4.90
C PRO A 210 20.10 -20.98 5.93
N ALA A 211 19.68 -20.54 7.13
CA ALA A 211 19.22 -21.43 8.17
C ALA A 211 17.80 -21.99 7.94
N LEU A 212 16.94 -21.23 7.27
CA LEU A 212 15.56 -21.61 6.96
C LEU A 212 15.48 -22.55 5.75
N CYS A 213 16.27 -22.28 4.73
CA CYS A 213 16.31 -23.03 3.48
C CYS A 213 17.69 -22.82 2.85
N PRO A 214 18.61 -23.79 2.94
CA PRO A 214 20.00 -23.64 2.48
C PRO A 214 20.11 -23.50 0.95
N GLU A 215 19.16 -24.07 0.21
CA GLU A 215 19.17 -24.10 -1.25
C GLU A 215 17.87 -23.52 -1.84
N GLY A 216 17.86 -23.33 -3.17
CA GLY A 216 16.71 -22.85 -3.91
C GLY A 216 16.64 -21.34 -4.07
N PRO A 217 15.70 -20.87 -4.92
CA PRO A 217 15.52 -19.44 -5.26
C PRO A 217 14.95 -18.65 -4.10
N VAL A 218 15.27 -17.35 -4.10
CA VAL A 218 14.75 -16.37 -3.14
C VAL A 218 13.88 -15.39 -3.88
N ILE A 219 12.60 -15.31 -3.50
CA ILE A 219 11.64 -14.35 -4.03
C ILE A 219 11.56 -13.20 -3.03
N VAL A 220 11.90 -11.98 -3.46
CA VAL A 220 11.93 -10.81 -2.60
C VAL A 220 10.68 -9.98 -2.82
N LEU A 221 9.83 -9.86 -1.79
CA LEU A 221 8.68 -8.97 -1.75
C LEU A 221 9.04 -7.73 -0.95
N HIS A 222 8.90 -6.56 -1.57
CA HIS A 222 9.23 -5.29 -0.91
C HIS A 222 8.30 -4.16 -1.34
N ASP A 223 8.19 -3.15 -0.50
CA ASP A 223 7.49 -1.90 -0.79
C ASP A 223 8.19 -1.14 -1.94
N ALA A 224 7.45 -0.28 -2.62
CA ALA A 224 8.03 0.66 -3.57
C ALA A 224 8.69 1.82 -2.82
N ASP A 225 9.81 1.59 -2.19
CA ASP A 225 10.61 2.58 -1.47
C ASP A 225 12.12 2.28 -1.59
N ALA A 226 12.95 3.20 -1.08
CA ALA A 226 14.40 3.07 -1.16
C ALA A 226 14.94 1.80 -0.45
N ARG A 227 14.36 1.45 0.70
CA ARG A 227 14.78 0.26 1.46
C ARG A 227 14.44 -1.03 0.71
N GLY A 228 13.28 -1.06 0.05
CA GLY A 228 12.86 -2.20 -0.75
C GLY A 228 13.84 -2.52 -1.88
N HIS A 229 14.27 -1.50 -2.63
CA HIS A 229 15.25 -1.68 -3.67
C HIS A 229 16.63 -2.15 -3.12
N LEU A 230 17.05 -1.61 -1.97
CA LEU A 230 18.28 -2.06 -1.31
C LEU A 230 18.19 -3.49 -0.79
N LEU A 231 17.01 -3.94 -0.35
CA LEU A 231 16.80 -5.31 0.12
C LEU A 231 17.08 -6.35 -0.96
N VAL A 232 16.68 -6.07 -2.20
CA VAL A 232 16.97 -6.97 -3.34
C VAL A 232 18.47 -7.07 -3.57
N ARG A 233 19.16 -5.93 -3.50
CA ARG A 233 20.61 -5.87 -3.64
C ARG A 233 21.32 -6.62 -2.50
N GLU A 234 20.92 -6.36 -1.25
CA GLU A 234 21.45 -7.07 -0.08
C GLU A 234 21.25 -8.58 -0.20
N ALA A 235 20.10 -9.02 -0.68
CA ALA A 235 19.84 -10.44 -0.90
C ALA A 235 20.80 -11.05 -1.95
N ARG A 236 21.08 -10.35 -3.04
CA ARG A 236 22.03 -10.79 -4.08
C ARG A 236 23.48 -10.82 -3.57
N GLU A 237 23.87 -9.81 -2.79
CA GLU A 237 25.22 -9.71 -2.21
C GLU A 237 25.46 -10.79 -1.12
N THR A 238 24.44 -11.05 -0.28
CA THR A 238 24.54 -11.98 0.86
C THR A 238 24.40 -13.45 0.46
N LEU A 239 23.71 -13.72 -0.67
CA LEU A 239 23.39 -15.08 -1.11
C LEU A 239 23.99 -15.37 -2.51
N PRO A 240 25.31 -15.35 -2.64
CA PRO A 240 25.95 -15.58 -3.93
C PRO A 240 25.61 -16.97 -4.48
N GLY A 241 25.39 -17.06 -5.78
CA GLY A 241 25.03 -18.30 -6.46
C GLY A 241 23.57 -18.73 -6.34
N ARG A 242 22.74 -18.03 -5.53
CA ARG A 242 21.29 -18.29 -5.46
C ARG A 242 20.51 -17.37 -6.40
N PRO A 243 19.52 -17.89 -7.13
CA PRO A 243 18.62 -17.04 -7.92
C PRO A 243 17.79 -16.13 -6.99
N VAL A 244 17.97 -14.82 -7.10
CA VAL A 244 17.18 -13.81 -6.39
C VAL A 244 16.23 -13.14 -7.37
N ILE A 245 14.93 -13.35 -7.13
CA ILE A 245 13.84 -12.86 -7.97
C ILE A 245 13.22 -11.66 -7.29
N ASP A 246 13.31 -10.49 -7.93
CA ASP A 246 12.62 -9.29 -7.48
C ASP A 246 11.13 -9.39 -7.84
N ALA A 247 10.29 -9.51 -6.82
CA ALA A 247 8.85 -9.53 -6.89
C ALA A 247 8.20 -8.34 -6.16
N GLY A 248 9.01 -7.33 -5.86
CA GLY A 248 8.58 -6.11 -5.21
C GLY A 248 7.88 -5.12 -6.15
N LEU A 249 7.57 -3.97 -5.60
CA LEU A 249 6.90 -2.90 -6.31
C LEU A 249 7.90 -1.79 -6.68
N ALA A 250 7.79 -1.29 -7.90
CA ALA A 250 8.46 -0.05 -8.31
C ALA A 250 7.46 1.11 -8.33
N LEU A 251 7.88 2.32 -7.95
CA LEU A 251 7.00 3.51 -7.95
C LEU A 251 6.38 3.76 -9.33
N ARG A 252 7.15 3.58 -10.40
CA ARG A 252 6.66 3.71 -11.78
C ARG A 252 5.53 2.73 -12.12
N SER A 253 5.56 1.54 -11.52
CA SER A 253 4.55 0.50 -11.77
C SER A 253 3.21 0.82 -11.12
N VAL A 254 3.19 1.64 -10.08
CA VAL A 254 1.97 2.06 -9.38
C VAL A 254 1.44 3.41 -9.85
N ASP A 255 2.26 4.19 -10.55
CA ASP A 255 1.84 5.46 -11.14
C ASP A 255 0.71 5.23 -12.16
N GLY A 256 -0.37 6.00 -12.03
CA GLY A 256 -1.54 5.88 -12.89
C GLY A 256 -2.54 4.79 -12.51
N MET A 257 -2.25 3.93 -11.53
CA MET A 257 -3.22 2.95 -11.05
C MET A 257 -4.22 3.61 -10.10
N ALA A 258 -5.52 3.55 -10.44
CA ALA A 258 -6.60 4.18 -9.67
C ALA A 258 -6.70 3.71 -8.21
N TRP A 259 -6.22 2.51 -7.91
CA TRP A 259 -6.20 1.95 -6.56
C TRP A 259 -4.93 2.31 -5.77
N ALA A 260 -3.86 2.77 -6.42
CA ALA A 260 -2.58 3.06 -5.79
C ALA A 260 -2.44 4.57 -5.55
N VAL A 261 -2.22 4.96 -4.32
CA VAL A 261 -1.94 6.34 -3.92
C VAL A 261 -0.64 6.33 -3.13
N PRO A 262 0.51 6.60 -3.77
CA PRO A 262 1.78 6.77 -3.06
C PRO A 262 1.67 7.87 -2.02
N TYR A 263 2.36 7.69 -0.91
CA TYR A 263 2.44 8.70 0.13
C TYR A 263 3.89 9.09 0.43
N ARG A 264 4.05 10.22 1.07
CA ARG A 264 5.35 10.75 1.44
C ARG A 264 5.52 10.65 2.95
N ASP A 265 6.52 9.88 3.37
CA ASP A 265 6.93 9.84 4.77
C ASP A 265 8.16 10.74 4.98
N ARG A 266 7.91 11.90 5.60
CA ARG A 266 8.97 12.87 5.86
C ARG A 266 9.88 12.47 7.02
N ARG A 267 9.41 11.57 7.88
CA ARG A 267 10.15 11.11 9.06
C ARG A 267 11.09 9.97 8.74
N ASP A 268 10.73 9.18 7.71
CA ASP A 268 11.49 8.00 7.27
C ASP A 268 12.06 8.21 5.86
N LYS A 269 12.72 9.35 5.68
CA LYS A 269 13.47 9.62 4.45
C LYS A 269 14.77 8.80 4.43
N PRO A 270 15.15 8.27 3.26
CA PRO A 270 16.44 7.62 3.12
C PRO A 270 17.57 8.65 3.34
N ASP A 271 18.64 8.21 3.98
CA ASP A 271 19.85 9.00 4.16
C ASP A 271 20.65 9.10 2.85
N SER A 272 21.66 9.95 2.85
CA SER A 272 22.52 10.17 1.68
C SER A 272 23.31 8.91 1.27
N ALA A 273 23.72 8.09 2.23
CA ALA A 273 24.43 6.85 1.98
C ALA A 273 23.52 5.82 1.26
N THR A 274 22.26 5.67 1.74
CA THR A 274 21.24 4.87 1.08
C THR A 274 20.99 5.33 -0.36
N MET A 275 20.88 6.64 -0.59
CA MET A 275 20.67 7.19 -1.92
C MET A 275 21.86 7.04 -2.83
N ALA A 276 23.09 7.20 -2.33
CA ALA A 276 24.31 6.96 -3.07
C ALA A 276 24.42 5.49 -3.54
N ARG A 277 24.10 4.53 -2.64
CA ARG A 277 24.05 3.10 -2.99
C ARG A 277 23.02 2.80 -4.08
N LEU A 278 21.85 3.43 -4.07
CA LEU A 278 20.85 3.27 -5.13
C LEU A 278 21.27 3.89 -6.46
N GLY A 279 21.98 5.04 -6.42
CA GLY A 279 22.45 5.75 -7.62
C GLY A 279 23.66 5.10 -8.28
N SER A 280 24.45 4.29 -7.56
CA SER A 280 25.62 3.58 -8.09
C SER A 280 25.30 2.31 -8.88
N ASP A 281 24.02 2.02 -9.11
CA ASP A 281 23.56 0.81 -9.80
C ASP A 281 23.62 1.02 -11.32
N ASP A 282 24.80 0.95 -11.88
CA ASP A 282 25.01 0.77 -13.32
C ASP A 282 24.72 -0.68 -13.70
N GLY A 283 23.44 -0.96 -13.87
CA GLY A 283 22.87 -1.94 -14.78
C GLY A 283 23.46 -3.36 -14.87
N GLY A 284 23.55 -4.12 -13.78
CA GLY A 284 24.05 -5.49 -13.82
C GLY A 284 23.16 -6.56 -13.17
N GLY A 285 21.85 -6.51 -13.31
CA GLY A 285 20.95 -7.50 -12.71
C GLY A 285 19.93 -8.05 -13.70
N VAL A 286 19.95 -9.37 -13.94
CA VAL A 286 18.86 -10.09 -14.65
C VAL A 286 17.69 -10.27 -13.68
N GLY A 287 16.76 -9.35 -13.68
CA GLY A 287 15.51 -9.46 -12.93
C GLY A 287 14.37 -9.88 -13.84
N VAL A 288 13.65 -10.91 -13.44
CA VAL A 288 12.39 -11.29 -14.07
C VAL A 288 11.30 -10.38 -13.51
N GLY A 289 11.14 -9.20 -14.11
CA GLY A 289 10.05 -8.28 -13.80
C GLY A 289 8.70 -8.92 -14.13
N VAL A 290 7.86 -9.15 -13.11
CA VAL A 290 6.49 -9.62 -13.29
C VAL A 290 5.58 -8.42 -13.59
N GLY A 291 5.66 -7.97 -14.82
CA GLY A 291 4.65 -7.10 -15.43
C GLY A 291 4.15 -7.77 -16.69
N SER A 292 2.82 -7.93 -16.79
CA SER A 292 2.04 -8.39 -17.94
C SER A 292 2.80 -8.56 -19.27
N GLY A 293 2.92 -9.80 -19.71
CA GLY A 293 3.09 -10.28 -21.08
C GLY A 293 3.72 -9.34 -22.09
N ASP A 294 5.05 -9.22 -22.06
CA ASP A 294 5.82 -9.07 -23.28
C ASP A 294 7.30 -9.30 -22.99
N GLY A 295 7.99 -9.94 -23.97
CA GLY A 295 9.30 -10.51 -23.84
C GLY A 295 10.35 -9.66 -23.17
N GLY A 296 11.12 -10.25 -22.25
CA GLY A 296 12.50 -9.93 -21.93
C GLY A 296 12.85 -8.47 -21.62
N ARG A 297 12.08 -7.79 -20.74
CA ARG A 297 12.43 -6.43 -20.32
C ARG A 297 13.56 -6.51 -19.30
N ARG A 298 14.78 -6.27 -19.75
CA ARG A 298 15.96 -6.00 -18.90
C ARG A 298 15.53 -5.03 -17.79
N GLU A 299 15.91 -5.33 -16.54
CA GLU A 299 15.76 -4.39 -15.43
C GLU A 299 16.42 -3.08 -15.84
N ARG A 300 15.62 -2.09 -16.17
CA ARG A 300 16.12 -0.74 -16.32
C ARG A 300 16.37 -0.21 -14.92
N GLY A 301 17.59 0.23 -14.65
CA GLY A 301 17.94 0.92 -13.42
C GLY A 301 16.95 2.03 -13.06
N LEU A 302 17.02 2.52 -11.85
CA LEU A 302 16.16 3.61 -11.37
C LEU A 302 16.41 4.87 -12.20
N THR A 303 15.37 5.46 -12.72
CA THR A 303 15.48 6.73 -13.44
C THR A 303 15.83 7.88 -12.49
N PRO A 304 16.47 8.98 -12.95
CA PRO A 304 16.75 10.14 -12.11
C PRO A 304 15.49 10.73 -11.44
N LYS A 305 14.34 10.63 -12.11
CA LYS A 305 13.04 11.04 -11.56
C LYS A 305 12.59 10.14 -10.42
N GLU A 306 12.78 8.83 -10.53
CA GLU A 306 12.47 7.88 -9.47
C GLU A 306 13.41 8.06 -8.27
N LEU A 307 14.71 8.21 -8.50
CA LEU A 307 15.69 8.50 -7.45
C LEU A 307 15.32 9.76 -6.67
N LYS A 308 14.93 10.85 -7.36
CA LYS A 308 14.48 12.07 -6.71
C LYS A 308 13.23 11.83 -5.87
N ARG A 309 12.24 11.07 -6.36
CA ARG A 309 11.03 10.75 -5.59
C ARG A 309 11.36 9.91 -4.36
N LEU A 310 12.22 8.90 -4.49
CA LEU A 310 12.67 8.09 -3.37
C LEU A 310 13.42 8.94 -2.33
N ALA A 311 14.33 9.82 -2.75
CA ALA A 311 15.03 10.78 -1.89
C ALA A 311 14.07 11.73 -1.17
N ASP A 312 12.98 12.11 -1.80
CA ASP A 312 11.89 12.90 -1.21
C ASP A 312 11.04 12.13 -0.19
N GLY A 313 11.26 10.82 -0.02
CA GLY A 313 10.54 9.95 0.90
C GLY A 313 9.20 9.42 0.35
N TRP A 314 9.00 9.47 -0.98
CA TRP A 314 7.83 8.83 -1.60
C TRP A 314 7.93 7.32 -1.53
N ARG A 315 6.82 6.69 -1.16
CA ARG A 315 6.70 5.25 -1.06
C ARG A 315 5.28 4.76 -1.38
N PHE A 316 5.19 3.51 -1.75
CA PHE A 316 3.93 2.80 -1.87
C PHE A 316 4.08 1.41 -1.21
N PRO A 317 3.30 1.11 -0.15
CA PRO A 317 3.45 -0.13 0.60
C PRO A 317 2.73 -1.30 -0.09
N LEU A 318 3.25 -2.50 0.04
CA LEU A 318 2.61 -3.73 -0.42
C LEU A 318 1.21 -3.94 0.17
N VAL A 319 0.99 -3.53 1.43
CA VAL A 319 -0.35 -3.56 2.05
C VAL A 319 -1.37 -2.67 1.34
N GLY A 320 -0.91 -1.77 0.46
CA GLY A 320 -1.76 -0.93 -0.39
C GLY A 320 -2.30 -1.64 -1.63
N VAL A 321 -1.71 -2.76 -2.01
CA VAL A 321 -2.22 -3.59 -3.10
C VAL A 321 -3.52 -4.26 -2.67
N PRO A 322 -4.58 -4.27 -3.51
CA PRO A 322 -5.81 -4.99 -3.18
C PRO A 322 -5.51 -6.45 -2.82
N PRO A 323 -6.01 -6.97 -1.66
CA PRO A 323 -5.62 -8.28 -1.12
C PRO A 323 -5.73 -9.43 -2.11
N ALA A 324 -6.84 -9.55 -2.84
CA ALA A 324 -7.02 -10.59 -3.85
C ALA A 324 -5.98 -10.50 -4.98
N ARG A 325 -5.63 -9.28 -5.39
CA ARG A 325 -4.63 -9.05 -6.44
C ARG A 325 -3.22 -9.40 -5.95
N LEU A 326 -2.89 -8.99 -4.72
CA LEU A 326 -1.61 -9.33 -4.10
C LEU A 326 -1.43 -10.85 -4.02
N LEU A 327 -2.43 -11.54 -3.49
CA LEU A 327 -2.41 -13.01 -3.38
C LEU A 327 -2.24 -13.65 -4.76
N ALA A 328 -3.02 -13.26 -5.76
CA ALA A 328 -2.95 -13.83 -7.10
C ALA A 328 -1.58 -13.61 -7.78
N VAL A 329 -1.00 -12.41 -7.64
CA VAL A 329 0.31 -12.09 -8.21
C VAL A 329 1.40 -12.89 -7.53
N VAL A 330 1.44 -12.90 -6.20
CA VAL A 330 2.46 -13.64 -5.44
C VAL A 330 2.34 -15.15 -5.70
N THR A 331 1.13 -15.69 -5.72
CA THR A 331 0.88 -17.09 -6.08
C THR A 331 1.48 -17.43 -7.44
N ARG A 332 1.21 -16.63 -8.46
CA ARG A 332 1.75 -16.86 -9.82
C ARG A 332 3.27 -16.81 -9.87
N ILE A 333 3.90 -15.90 -9.12
CA ILE A 333 5.36 -15.80 -9.04
C ILE A 333 5.92 -17.08 -8.38
N VAL A 334 5.35 -17.46 -7.25
CA VAL A 334 5.76 -18.67 -6.51
C VAL A 334 5.60 -19.92 -7.38
N GLU A 335 4.46 -20.10 -8.04
CA GLU A 335 4.21 -21.23 -8.96
C GLU A 335 5.27 -21.33 -10.05
N ARG A 336 5.55 -20.21 -10.74
CA ARG A 336 6.57 -20.17 -11.79
C ARG A 336 7.97 -20.51 -11.26
N THR A 337 8.29 -19.94 -10.09
CA THR A 337 9.61 -20.13 -9.49
C THR A 337 9.80 -21.56 -9.01
N THR A 338 8.81 -22.15 -8.34
CA THR A 338 8.88 -23.53 -7.84
C THR A 338 8.84 -24.55 -8.97
N ALA A 339 8.05 -24.32 -10.02
CA ALA A 339 8.04 -25.17 -11.21
C ALA A 339 9.41 -25.20 -11.92
N ALA A 340 10.10 -24.06 -12.00
CA ALA A 340 11.42 -23.98 -12.61
C ALA A 340 12.50 -24.78 -11.84
N VAL A 341 12.32 -25.02 -10.54
CA VAL A 341 13.24 -25.77 -9.69
C VAL A 341 12.88 -27.25 -9.62
N ASP A 342 11.64 -27.62 -9.90
CA ASP A 342 11.14 -28.98 -9.81
C ASP A 342 11.87 -29.91 -10.83
N PRO A 343 12.57 -30.97 -10.37
CA PRO A 343 13.30 -31.87 -11.26
C PRO A 343 12.37 -32.61 -12.25
N GLU A 344 11.17 -32.99 -11.83
CA GLU A 344 10.19 -33.65 -12.67
C GLU A 344 9.68 -32.73 -13.75
N HIS A 345 9.38 -31.47 -13.38
CA HIS A 345 8.96 -30.45 -14.33
C HIS A 345 10.06 -30.15 -15.37
N ARG A 346 11.33 -30.06 -14.92
CA ARG A 346 12.47 -29.88 -15.85
C ARG A 346 12.65 -31.07 -16.80
N ARG A 347 12.52 -32.30 -16.32
CA ARG A 347 12.54 -33.49 -17.16
C ARG A 347 11.41 -33.51 -18.15
N ALA A 348 10.17 -33.23 -17.72
CA ALA A 348 9.00 -33.14 -18.61
C ALA A 348 9.18 -32.06 -19.70
N ALA A 349 9.72 -30.90 -19.33
CA ALA A 349 10.03 -29.84 -20.29
C ALA A 349 11.15 -30.24 -21.27
N SER A 350 12.18 -30.95 -20.84
CA SER A 350 13.30 -31.39 -21.69
C SER A 350 12.89 -32.42 -22.75
N VAL A 351 11.85 -33.22 -22.49
CA VAL A 351 11.30 -34.19 -23.45
C VAL A 351 10.12 -33.61 -24.27
N GLY A 352 9.86 -32.29 -24.16
CA GLY A 352 8.82 -31.63 -24.94
C GLY A 352 7.39 -31.87 -24.45
N PHE A 353 7.18 -32.58 -23.34
CA PHE A 353 5.86 -32.92 -22.82
C PHE A 353 5.05 -31.69 -22.32
N MET A 354 5.73 -30.60 -22.06
CA MET A 354 5.13 -29.35 -21.56
C MET A 354 5.07 -28.21 -22.61
N THR A 355 5.49 -28.49 -23.84
CA THR A 355 5.38 -27.53 -24.94
C THR A 355 4.00 -27.66 -25.63
N TRP A 356 2.94 -27.49 -24.83
CA TRP A 356 1.64 -27.23 -25.44
C TRP A 356 1.71 -25.87 -26.14
N PRO A 357 1.31 -25.74 -27.40
CA PRO A 357 1.30 -24.45 -28.07
C PRO A 357 0.45 -23.49 -27.24
N PRO A 358 0.89 -22.22 -27.07
CA PRO A 358 0.08 -21.22 -26.38
C PRO A 358 -1.29 -21.20 -27.05
N ALA A 359 -2.36 -21.21 -26.23
CA ALA A 359 -3.72 -21.18 -26.72
C ALA A 359 -3.82 -20.10 -27.82
N GLN A 360 -4.05 -20.51 -29.05
CA GLN A 360 -4.27 -19.59 -30.16
C GLN A 360 -5.49 -18.76 -29.76
N GLY A 361 -5.29 -17.45 -29.60
CA GLY A 361 -6.39 -16.51 -29.39
C GLY A 361 -7.42 -16.71 -30.51
N PRO A 362 -8.69 -16.40 -30.27
CA PRO A 362 -9.72 -16.54 -31.31
C PRO A 362 -9.25 -15.79 -32.55
N ALA A 363 -9.30 -16.51 -33.70
CA ALA A 363 -8.96 -15.93 -34.99
C ALA A 363 -9.79 -14.64 -35.19
N PRO A 364 -9.21 -13.57 -35.74
CA PRO A 364 -9.98 -12.37 -36.04
C PRO A 364 -11.13 -12.76 -36.97
N ALA A 365 -12.37 -12.42 -36.58
CA ALA A 365 -13.55 -12.59 -37.37
C ALA A 365 -13.35 -11.90 -38.73
N GLY A 366 -13.27 -12.69 -39.78
CA GLY A 366 -13.09 -12.17 -41.11
C GLY A 366 -14.27 -11.29 -41.49
N GLU A 367 -13.97 -10.09 -41.92
CA GLU A 367 -14.87 -9.19 -42.61
C GLU A 367 -15.40 -9.89 -43.86
N ARG A 368 -16.74 -9.98 -43.95
CA ARG A 368 -17.48 -10.14 -45.22
C ARG A 368 -18.55 -9.07 -45.27
#